data_386346853f00d3e71013301c3c8c5fff
#
_entry.id   386346853f00d3e71013301c3c8c5fff
#
_cell.length_a   1.000
_cell.length_b   1.000
_cell.length_c   1.000
_cell.angle_alpha   90.00
_cell.angle_beta   90.00
_cell.angle_gamma   90.00
#
_symmetry.space_group_name_H-M   'P 1'
#
loop_
_entity.id
_entity.type
_entity.pdbx_description
1 polymer ?
#
loop_
_entity_poly.entity_id
_entity_poly.type
_entity_poly.pdbx_seq_one_letter_code
_entity_poly.pdbx_strand_id
1 'polypeptide(L)'
;MEQDTVPDIDEIIKALAHPVRRKILAYLRDPQKSFPEQAHSFELGVCAGKIFEKANLSQSTMSVHLATLQKAGLITSRKVGQWIFYSRNDPLIEKFLTRFNNEL
;
A
#
# COMPACT_ATOMS: atom_id res chain seq x y z
N MET A 1 -21.91 8.81 -15.92
CA MET A 1 -21.55 9.05 -14.96
C MET A 1 -20.37 8.58 -14.59
N GLU A 2 -19.67 8.82 -14.25
CA GLU A 2 -18.65 8.38 -13.84
C GLU A 2 -18.58 8.28 -12.64
N GLN A 3 -18.27 7.55 -12.13
CA GLN A 3 -18.24 7.53 -10.88
C GLN A 3 -17.01 7.71 -10.29
N ASP A 4 -17.05 8.19 -9.17
CA ASP A 4 -15.95 8.26 -8.33
C ASP A 4 -15.46 6.93 -8.08
N THR A 5 -14.24 6.74 -8.11
CA THR A 5 -13.72 5.42 -8.04
C THR A 5 -13.18 5.06 -6.68
N VAL A 6 -13.53 5.79 -5.64
CA VAL A 6 -13.25 5.31 -4.30
C VAL A 6 -14.19 4.13 -4.06
N PRO A 7 -13.66 2.91 -3.98
CA PRO A 7 -14.54 1.75 -4.02
C PRO A 7 -15.40 1.63 -2.78
N ASP A 8 -14.83 1.54 -1.63
CA ASP A 8 -15.62 1.33 -0.42
C ASP A 8 -14.90 2.04 0.72
N ILE A 9 -15.46 3.16 1.13
CA ILE A 9 -14.83 3.98 2.14
C ILE A 9 -14.70 3.22 3.47
N ASP A 10 -15.67 2.38 3.79
CA ASP A 10 -15.60 1.63 5.04
C ASP A 10 -14.50 0.57 4.99
N GLU A 11 -14.30 -0.04 3.83
CA GLU A 11 -13.23 -1.00 3.66
C GLU A 11 -11.87 -0.32 3.81
N ILE A 12 -11.74 0.89 3.29
CA ILE A 12 -10.51 1.66 3.44
C ILE A 12 -10.27 1.98 4.91
N ILE A 13 -11.30 2.43 5.61
CA ILE A 13 -11.17 2.76 7.02
C ILE A 13 -10.76 1.54 7.83
N LYS A 14 -11.37 0.39 7.55
CA LYS A 14 -10.99 -0.85 8.25
C LYS A 14 -9.55 -1.23 7.99
N ALA A 15 -9.10 -1.08 6.74
CA ALA A 15 -7.72 -1.38 6.42
C ALA A 15 -6.76 -0.46 7.16
N LEU A 16 -7.14 0.80 7.35
CA LEU A 16 -6.31 1.77 8.05
C LEU A 16 -6.36 1.65 9.56
N ALA A 17 -7.25 0.83 10.09
CA ALA A 17 -7.41 0.72 11.54
C ALA A 17 -6.29 -0.06 12.22
N HIS A 18 -5.36 -0.63 11.46
CA HIS A 18 -4.27 -1.42 12.03
C HIS A 18 -2.95 -0.67 11.87
N PRO A 19 -2.20 -0.46 12.96
CA PRO A 19 -0.99 0.36 12.88
C PRO A 19 0.07 -0.19 11.92
N VAL A 20 0.21 -1.50 11.80
CA VAL A 20 1.16 -2.08 10.85
C VAL A 20 0.81 -1.67 9.42
N ARG A 21 -0.46 -1.68 9.08
CA ARG A 21 -0.89 -1.32 7.73
C ARG A 21 -0.63 0.15 7.44
N ARG A 22 -0.88 1.04 8.41
CA ARG A 22 -0.55 2.44 8.23
C ARG A 22 0.96 2.64 8.07
N LYS A 23 1.75 1.84 8.78
CA LYS A 23 3.20 1.90 8.68
C LYS A 23 3.67 1.47 7.30
N ILE A 24 3.07 0.42 6.74
CA ILE A 24 3.40 -0.02 5.39
C ILE A 24 3.15 1.12 4.39
N LEU A 25 1.99 1.78 4.50
CA LEU A 25 1.69 2.90 3.61
C LEU A 25 2.70 4.03 3.76
N ALA A 26 3.14 4.31 4.98
CA ALA A 26 4.15 5.34 5.21
C ALA A 26 5.47 4.97 4.55
N TYR A 27 5.87 3.71 4.63
CA TYR A 27 7.09 3.27 3.95
C TYR A 27 6.98 3.43 2.44
N LEU A 28 5.82 3.09 1.88
CA LEU A 28 5.63 3.15 0.43
C LEU A 28 5.43 4.57 -0.08
N ARG A 29 5.19 5.51 0.81
CA ARG A 29 5.02 6.91 0.43
C ARG A 29 6.31 7.50 -0.12
N ASP A 30 7.44 7.13 0.47
CA ASP A 30 8.74 7.59 0.02
C ASP A 30 9.67 6.39 -0.03
N PRO A 31 9.55 5.57 -1.07
CA PRO A 31 10.25 4.30 -1.10
C PRO A 31 11.77 4.45 -1.13
N GLN A 32 12.29 5.50 -1.76
CA GLN A 32 13.73 5.69 -1.83
C GLN A 32 14.31 5.94 -0.44
N LYS A 33 13.58 6.65 0.38
CA LYS A 33 14.02 6.92 1.74
C LYS A 33 13.91 5.69 2.63
N SER A 34 12.80 4.95 2.48
CA SER A 34 12.53 3.80 3.35
C SER A 34 13.31 2.56 2.95
N PHE A 35 13.63 2.42 1.66
CA PHE A 35 14.27 1.21 1.13
C PHE A 35 15.47 1.56 0.25
N PRO A 36 16.46 2.30 0.79
CA PRO A 36 17.55 2.81 -0.05
C PRO A 36 18.41 1.72 -0.67
N GLU A 37 18.34 0.51 -0.12
CA GLU A 37 19.20 -0.58 -0.58
C GLU A 37 18.54 -1.46 -1.62
N GLN A 38 17.31 -1.13 -2.06
CA GLN A 38 16.66 -1.95 -3.06
C GLN A 38 17.43 -1.90 -4.38
N ALA A 39 17.72 -3.08 -4.93
CA ALA A 39 18.48 -3.19 -6.18
C ALA A 39 17.62 -2.87 -7.40
N HIS A 40 16.31 -3.16 -7.34
CA HIS A 40 15.42 -2.95 -8.46
C HIS A 40 14.98 -1.49 -8.56
N SER A 41 14.63 -1.06 -9.78
CA SER A 41 14.12 0.28 -9.98
C SER A 41 12.84 0.51 -9.18
N PHE A 42 12.72 1.68 -8.56
CA PHE A 42 11.51 2.03 -7.83
C PHE A 42 10.32 2.30 -8.74
N GLU A 43 10.54 2.41 -10.05
CA GLU A 43 9.42 2.48 -10.98
C GLU A 43 8.58 1.22 -10.93
N LEU A 44 9.18 0.09 -10.54
CA LEU A 44 8.45 -1.15 -10.38
C LEU A 44 7.64 -1.19 -9.08
N GLY A 45 7.98 -0.37 -8.12
CA GLY A 45 7.46 -0.42 -6.77
C GLY A 45 8.50 -0.96 -5.82
N VAL A 46 8.07 -1.40 -4.65
CA VAL A 46 8.96 -1.94 -3.62
C VAL A 46 8.82 -3.45 -3.58
N CYS A 47 9.94 -4.13 -3.64
CA CYS A 47 9.99 -5.60 -3.60
C CYS A 47 9.39 -6.12 -2.30
N ALA A 48 8.55 -7.14 -2.40
CA ALA A 48 7.87 -7.72 -1.25
C ALA A 48 8.85 -8.12 -0.14
N GLY A 49 9.99 -8.71 -0.51
CA GLY A 49 10.98 -9.12 0.48
C GLY A 49 11.52 -7.98 1.30
N LYS A 50 11.68 -6.81 0.66
CA LYS A 50 12.15 -5.63 1.39
C LYS A 50 11.11 -5.13 2.39
N ILE A 51 9.83 -5.23 2.03
CA ILE A 51 8.77 -4.84 2.94
C ILE A 51 8.76 -5.78 4.15
N PHE A 52 8.90 -7.10 3.91
CA PHE A 52 8.94 -8.08 5.00
C PHE A 52 10.09 -7.77 5.97
N GLU A 53 11.28 -7.47 5.43
CA GLU A 53 12.44 -7.15 6.26
C GLU A 53 12.20 -5.90 7.10
N LYS A 54 11.67 -4.87 6.47
CA LYS A 54 11.48 -3.59 7.14
C LYS A 54 10.50 -3.68 8.28
N ALA A 55 9.41 -4.41 8.07
CA ALA A 55 8.37 -4.54 9.08
C ALA A 55 8.76 -5.50 10.21
N ASN A 56 9.74 -6.36 9.96
CA ASN A 56 10.23 -7.32 10.95
C ASN A 56 9.10 -8.22 11.46
N LEU A 57 8.26 -8.66 10.54
CA LEU A 57 7.18 -9.59 10.84
C LEU A 57 7.33 -10.79 9.91
N SER A 58 6.67 -11.89 10.27
CA SER A 58 6.73 -13.08 9.43
C SER A 58 6.09 -12.80 8.08
N GLN A 59 6.52 -13.56 7.07
CA GLN A 59 6.01 -13.41 5.74
C GLN A 59 4.50 -13.67 5.70
N SER A 60 4.03 -14.67 6.43
CA SER A 60 2.60 -14.99 6.43
C SER A 60 1.78 -13.85 7.04
N THR A 61 2.25 -13.25 8.12
CA THR A 61 1.56 -12.12 8.74
C THR A 61 1.55 -10.92 7.81
N MET A 62 2.70 -10.61 7.20
CA MET A 62 2.78 -9.49 6.27
C MET A 62 1.91 -9.70 5.05
N SER A 63 1.83 -10.92 4.55
CA SER A 63 1.01 -11.22 3.38
C SER A 63 -0.47 -10.90 3.65
N VAL A 64 -0.95 -11.17 4.86
CA VAL A 64 -2.32 -10.84 5.23
C VAL A 64 -2.54 -9.33 5.20
N HIS A 65 -1.59 -8.58 5.78
CA HIS A 65 -1.70 -7.11 5.78
C HIS A 65 -1.66 -6.53 4.38
N LEU A 66 -0.75 -7.03 3.53
CA LEU A 66 -0.64 -6.55 2.17
C LEU A 66 -1.90 -6.89 1.37
N ALA A 67 -2.47 -8.07 1.57
CA ALA A 67 -3.71 -8.45 0.88
C ALA A 67 -4.87 -7.55 1.31
N THR A 68 -4.94 -7.22 2.59
CA THR A 68 -5.99 -6.33 3.11
C THR A 68 -5.87 -4.94 2.49
N LEU A 69 -4.65 -4.40 2.44
CA LEU A 69 -4.42 -3.10 1.83
C LEU A 69 -4.74 -3.11 0.34
N GLN A 70 -4.38 -4.19 -0.35
CA GLN A 70 -4.62 -4.29 -1.78
C GLN A 70 -6.12 -4.42 -2.08
N LYS A 71 -6.83 -5.20 -1.29
CA LYS A 71 -8.27 -5.36 -1.47
C LYS A 71 -9.00 -4.03 -1.28
N ALA A 72 -8.53 -3.20 -0.37
CA ALA A 72 -9.10 -1.88 -0.16
C ALA A 72 -8.69 -0.88 -1.25
N GLY A 73 -7.78 -1.26 -2.13
CA GLY A 73 -7.32 -0.39 -3.22
C GLY A 73 -6.20 0.56 -2.83
N LEU A 74 -5.70 0.46 -1.59
CA LEU A 74 -4.70 1.41 -1.09
C LEU A 74 -3.32 1.17 -1.67
N ILE A 75 -3.05 -0.07 -2.07
CA ILE A 75 -1.80 -0.41 -2.76
C ILE A 75 -2.13 -1.27 -3.96
N THR A 76 -1.19 -1.29 -4.91
CA THR A 76 -1.28 -2.15 -6.08
C THR A 76 -0.06 -3.05 -6.09
N SER A 77 -0.17 -4.19 -6.80
CA SER A 77 0.96 -5.09 -6.93
C SER A 77 1.28 -5.29 -8.40
N ARG A 78 2.53 -5.64 -8.67
CA ARG A 78 3.01 -5.90 -10.01
C ARG A 78 3.99 -7.06 -9.94
N LYS A 79 3.78 -8.07 -10.78
CA LYS A 79 4.67 -9.20 -10.82
C LYS A 79 5.58 -9.08 -12.02
N VAL A 80 6.88 -9.20 -11.80
CA VAL A 80 7.89 -9.16 -12.85
C VAL A 80 8.79 -10.38 -12.64
N GLY A 81 8.67 -11.36 -13.50
CA GLY A 81 9.36 -12.62 -13.31
C GLY A 81 8.90 -13.29 -12.03
N GLN A 82 9.85 -13.59 -11.14
CA GLN A 82 9.53 -14.19 -9.86
C GLN A 82 9.34 -13.17 -8.74
N TRP A 83 9.45 -11.89 -9.08
CA TRP A 83 9.42 -10.82 -8.09
C TRP A 83 8.06 -10.15 -8.05
N ILE A 84 7.58 -9.81 -6.86
CA ILE A 84 6.36 -9.04 -6.68
C ILE A 84 6.74 -7.70 -6.07
N PHE A 85 6.23 -6.62 -6.67
CA PHE A 85 6.48 -5.27 -6.22
C PHE A 85 5.16 -4.61 -5.83
N TYR A 86 5.19 -3.79 -4.79
CA TYR A 86 4.02 -3.08 -4.31
C TYR A 86 4.23 -1.59 -4.43
N SER A 87 3.16 -0.90 -4.79
CA SER A 87 3.17 0.56 -4.88
C SER A 87 1.94 1.11 -4.19
N ARG A 88 2.11 2.29 -3.62
CA ARG A 88 1.01 3.01 -3.01
C ARG A 88 0.11 3.57 -4.12
N ASN A 89 -1.20 3.46 -3.92
CA ASN A 89 -2.16 3.96 -4.90
C ASN A 89 -2.53 5.40 -4.54
N ASP A 90 -1.67 6.34 -4.91
CA ASP A 90 -1.84 7.73 -4.53
C ASP A 90 -3.11 8.36 -5.08
N PRO A 91 -3.53 8.10 -6.33
CA PRO A 91 -4.78 8.68 -6.80
C PRO A 91 -5.99 8.27 -5.97
N LEU A 92 -6.07 7.01 -5.58
CA LEU A 92 -7.18 6.56 -4.75
C LEU A 92 -7.10 7.17 -3.36
N ILE A 93 -5.90 7.25 -2.80
CA ILE A 93 -5.71 7.80 -1.46
C ILE A 93 -6.11 9.28 -1.44
N GLU A 94 -5.76 10.03 -2.49
CA GLU A 94 -6.14 11.43 -2.57
C GLU A 94 -7.65 11.60 -2.64
N LYS A 95 -8.34 10.75 -3.40
CA LYS A 95 -9.79 10.81 -3.46
C LYS A 95 -10.42 10.49 -2.12
N PHE A 96 -9.88 9.49 -1.44
CA PHE A 96 -10.36 9.12 -0.12
C PHE A 96 -10.18 10.29 0.87
N LEU A 97 -9.02 10.90 0.88
CA LEU A 97 -8.74 12.01 1.81
C LEU A 97 -9.62 13.22 1.50
N THR A 98 -9.85 13.52 0.23
CA THR A 98 -10.73 14.62 -0.15
C THR A 98 -12.14 14.36 0.34
N ARG A 99 -12.63 13.16 0.10
CA ARG A 99 -13.97 12.80 0.54
C ARG A 99 -14.10 12.86 2.06
N PHE A 100 -13.09 12.32 2.74
CA PHE A 100 -13.08 12.31 4.19
C PHE A 100 -13.04 13.73 4.75
N ASN A 101 -12.23 14.58 4.14
CA ASN A 101 -12.15 15.98 4.56
C ASN A 101 -13.49 16.69 4.40
N ASN A 102 -14.24 16.35 3.36
CA ASN A 102 -15.54 16.97 3.15
C ASN A 102 -16.61 16.47 4.10
N GLU A 103 -16.45 15.27 4.62
CA GLU A 103 -17.43 14.67 5.52
C GLU A 103 -17.18 15.02 6.98
N LEU A 104 -15.96 15.30 7.33
CA LEU A 104 -15.59 15.59 8.71
C LEU A 104 -15.32 17.07 8.93
#